data_f522cbc62d0cb681097f32f35d4dbff5
#
_entry.id   f522cbc62d0cb681097f32f35d4dbff5
#
_cell.length_a   1.000
_cell.length_b   1.000
_cell.length_c   1.000
_cell.angle_alpha   90.00
_cell.angle_beta   90.00
_cell.angle_gamma   90.00
#
_symmetry.space_group_name_H-M   'P 1'
#
loop_
_entity.id
_entity.type
_entity.pdbx_description
1 polymer ?
#
loop_
_entity_poly.entity_id
_entity_poly.type
_entity_poly.pdbx_seq_one_letter_code
_entity_poly.pdbx_strand_id
1 'polypeptide(L)'
;IVYDTKGSYTSKFRAEVKDKTLRISEKYDSRRPDRTQVTVYYNTLQSVSLSGAAAVFEGTVDAVLLDLTLGRKASLTAAFDVKDLRMELTGGSSATLTGKAGYLTLFASTGRVAASGLEVMSAEVNAQSKADVSLWITDRFIGKTTTNARITYKGQPAVVRGGAKFMGGEISHVE
;
A
#
# COMPACT_ATOMS: atom_id res chain seq x y z
N ILE A 1 17.83 7.07 -12.46
CA ILE A 1 17.52 5.66 -12.16
C ILE A 1 18.83 4.90 -12.17
N VAL A 2 19.08 4.16 -11.11
CA VAL A 2 20.20 3.21 -11.02
C VAL A 2 19.60 1.82 -10.85
N TYR A 3 20.12 0.84 -11.57
CA TYR A 3 19.65 -0.53 -11.45
C TYR A 3 20.79 -1.53 -11.64
N ASP A 4 20.66 -2.69 -10.98
CA ASP A 4 21.57 -3.82 -11.07
C ASP A 4 20.81 -5.08 -11.47
N THR A 5 21.06 -5.58 -12.66
CA THR A 5 20.46 -6.80 -13.21
C THR A 5 21.28 -8.05 -12.94
N LYS A 6 22.36 -7.94 -12.15
CA LYS A 6 23.33 -9.03 -11.92
C LYS A 6 23.94 -9.57 -13.23
N GLY A 7 24.08 -8.71 -14.23
CA GLY A 7 24.83 -8.94 -15.47
C GLY A 7 24.19 -9.85 -16.53
N SER A 8 23.38 -10.83 -16.15
CA SER A 8 22.98 -11.90 -17.08
C SER A 8 21.63 -11.71 -17.75
N TYR A 9 20.84 -10.67 -17.37
CA TYR A 9 19.42 -10.61 -17.72
C TYR A 9 18.95 -9.25 -18.25
N THR A 10 19.88 -8.42 -18.72
CA THR A 10 19.60 -7.05 -19.21
C THR A 10 18.59 -7.01 -20.35
N SER A 11 18.53 -8.03 -21.20
CA SER A 11 17.59 -8.11 -22.32
C SER A 11 16.12 -8.24 -21.89
N LYS A 12 15.86 -8.65 -20.65
CA LYS A 12 14.50 -8.84 -20.09
C LYS A 12 14.03 -7.68 -19.22
N PHE A 13 14.95 -6.82 -18.81
CA PHE A 13 14.69 -5.62 -18.04
C PHE A 13 14.39 -4.44 -18.98
N ARG A 14 13.39 -3.65 -18.65
CA ARG A 14 13.05 -2.41 -19.36
C ARG A 14 12.73 -1.32 -18.35
N ALA A 15 13.30 -0.14 -18.54
CA ALA A 15 12.96 1.08 -17.82
C ALA A 15 12.79 2.20 -18.84
N GLU A 16 11.62 2.82 -18.85
CA GLU A 16 11.28 3.92 -19.76
C GLU A 16 10.55 5.03 -19.01
N VAL A 17 10.76 6.26 -19.42
CA VAL A 17 10.01 7.43 -18.94
C VAL A 17 9.18 7.97 -20.08
N LYS A 18 7.86 7.99 -19.91
CA LYS A 18 6.91 8.58 -20.84
C LYS A 18 5.85 9.37 -20.07
N ASP A 19 5.53 10.57 -20.50
CA ASP A 19 4.49 11.43 -19.93
C ASP A 19 4.65 11.57 -18.38
N LYS A 20 5.86 11.86 -17.90
CA LYS A 20 6.24 11.95 -16.47
C LYS A 20 6.03 10.64 -15.69
N THR A 21 5.78 9.53 -16.35
CA THR A 21 5.62 8.22 -15.74
C THR A 21 6.84 7.35 -16.02
N LEU A 22 7.50 6.91 -14.95
CA LEU A 22 8.55 5.90 -15.02
C LEU A 22 7.89 4.51 -15.00
N ARG A 23 8.16 3.73 -16.03
CA ARG A 23 7.73 2.33 -16.14
C ARG A 23 8.93 1.42 -16.06
N ILE A 24 8.91 0.52 -15.11
CA ILE A 24 9.94 -0.50 -14.94
C ILE A 24 9.28 -1.86 -15.06
N SER A 25 9.82 -2.72 -15.90
CA SER A 25 9.32 -4.08 -16.07
C SER A 25 10.44 -5.06 -16.32
N GLU A 26 10.26 -6.27 -15.84
CA GLU A 26 11.15 -7.39 -16.11
C GLU A 26 10.34 -8.66 -16.38
N LYS A 27 10.71 -9.40 -17.44
CA LYS A 27 10.08 -10.69 -17.72
C LYS A 27 10.62 -11.73 -16.74
N TYR A 28 9.72 -12.52 -16.18
CA TYR A 28 10.08 -13.63 -15.32
C TYR A 28 10.93 -14.67 -16.05
N ASP A 29 11.95 -15.16 -15.36
CA ASP A 29 12.77 -16.30 -15.81
C ASP A 29 13.03 -17.23 -14.62
N SER A 30 12.46 -18.45 -14.67
CA SER A 30 12.59 -19.45 -13.59
C SER A 30 14.04 -19.90 -13.32
N ARG A 31 14.93 -19.72 -14.28
CA ARG A 31 16.36 -20.07 -14.16
C ARG A 31 17.18 -19.01 -13.46
N ARG A 32 16.56 -17.87 -13.13
CA ARG A 32 17.25 -16.74 -12.52
C ARG A 32 17.27 -16.87 -11.00
N PRO A 33 18.46 -17.01 -10.36
CA PRO A 33 18.56 -17.09 -8.91
C PRO A 33 18.41 -15.72 -8.23
N ASP A 34 18.80 -14.63 -8.92
CA ASP A 34 18.87 -13.29 -8.35
C ASP A 34 17.69 -12.39 -8.75
N ARG A 35 17.42 -11.38 -7.92
CA ARG A 35 16.45 -10.32 -8.19
C ARG A 35 17.15 -9.08 -8.70
N THR A 36 16.54 -8.39 -9.66
CA THR A 36 16.99 -7.06 -10.06
C THR A 36 16.70 -6.06 -8.97
N GLN A 37 17.71 -5.29 -8.59
CA GLN A 37 17.56 -4.15 -7.68
C GLN A 37 17.53 -2.88 -8.49
N VAL A 38 16.56 -2.00 -8.18
CA VAL A 38 16.39 -0.72 -8.85
C VAL A 38 16.26 0.36 -7.79
N THR A 39 17.12 1.36 -7.88
CA THR A 39 17.02 2.57 -7.05
C THR A 39 16.49 3.71 -7.92
N VAL A 40 15.41 4.33 -7.47
CA VAL A 40 14.77 5.46 -8.15
C VAL A 40 14.88 6.68 -7.25
N TYR A 41 15.53 7.72 -7.76
CA TYR A 41 15.54 9.03 -7.11
C TYR A 41 14.41 9.88 -7.68
N TYR A 42 13.64 10.51 -6.80
CA TYR A 42 12.49 11.34 -7.18
C TYR A 42 12.43 12.61 -6.32
N ASN A 43 11.81 13.65 -6.82
CA ASN A 43 11.54 14.87 -6.05
C ASN A 43 10.11 14.88 -5.50
N THR A 44 9.15 14.45 -6.30
CA THR A 44 7.73 14.38 -5.93
C THR A 44 7.12 13.11 -6.50
N LEU A 45 6.18 12.52 -5.76
CA LEU A 45 5.38 11.39 -6.22
C LEU A 45 3.90 11.75 -6.15
N GLN A 46 3.14 11.37 -7.17
CA GLN A 46 1.67 11.47 -7.21
C GLN A 46 1.02 10.09 -7.24
N SER A 47 1.68 9.13 -7.86
CA SER A 47 1.18 7.76 -7.90
C SER A 47 2.31 6.74 -7.93
N VAL A 48 2.06 5.58 -7.31
CA VAL A 48 2.96 4.42 -7.35
C VAL A 48 2.13 3.17 -7.58
N SER A 49 2.49 2.40 -8.60
CA SER A 49 1.86 1.11 -8.90
C SER A 49 2.90 0.00 -8.86
N LEU A 50 2.67 -1.00 -8.03
CA LEU A 50 3.54 -2.17 -7.86
C LEU A 50 2.78 -3.44 -8.23
N SER A 51 3.38 -4.26 -9.08
CA SER A 51 2.83 -5.56 -9.48
C SER A 51 3.91 -6.64 -9.40
N GLY A 52 3.80 -7.53 -8.40
CA GLY A 52 4.78 -8.60 -8.20
C GLY A 52 6.18 -8.11 -7.80
N ALA A 53 6.30 -6.91 -7.28
CA ALA A 53 7.56 -6.28 -6.89
C ALA A 53 7.53 -5.86 -5.41
N ALA A 54 8.71 -5.79 -4.80
CA ALA A 54 8.90 -5.22 -3.48
C ALA A 54 9.49 -3.82 -3.60
N ALA A 55 8.96 -2.86 -2.85
CA ALA A 55 9.50 -1.51 -2.75
C ALA A 55 9.67 -1.09 -1.30
N VAL A 56 10.77 -0.38 -1.05
CA VAL A 56 11.03 0.30 0.21
C VAL A 56 11.31 1.75 -0.11
N PHE A 57 10.60 2.66 0.52
CA PHE A 57 10.89 4.08 0.44
C PHE A 57 11.81 4.49 1.57
N GLU A 58 12.95 5.05 1.21
CA GLU A 58 13.89 5.62 2.18
C GLU A 58 13.44 7.03 2.55
N GLY A 59 13.41 7.32 3.86
CA GLY A 59 12.90 8.58 4.38
C GLY A 59 11.36 8.69 4.36
N THR A 60 10.86 9.89 4.56
CA THR A 60 9.41 10.18 4.57
C THR A 60 8.99 10.73 3.23
N VAL A 61 7.95 10.17 2.66
CA VAL A 61 7.33 10.67 1.43
C VAL A 61 6.34 11.77 1.78
N ASP A 62 6.62 12.96 1.28
CA ASP A 62 5.77 14.15 1.42
C ASP A 62 4.92 14.34 0.18
N ALA A 63 3.59 14.44 0.34
CA ALA A 63 2.70 14.72 -0.79
C ALA A 63 1.35 15.31 -0.33
N VAL A 64 0.73 16.08 -1.19
CA VAL A 64 -0.66 16.51 -0.98
C VAL A 64 -1.63 15.37 -1.30
N LEU A 65 -1.41 14.70 -2.41
CA LEU A 65 -2.17 13.53 -2.85
C LEU A 65 -1.20 12.44 -3.30
N LEU A 66 -1.42 11.24 -2.81
CA LEU A 66 -0.66 10.06 -3.24
C LEU A 66 -1.60 8.88 -3.52
N ASP A 67 -1.55 8.36 -4.75
CA ASP A 67 -2.27 7.17 -5.16
C ASP A 67 -1.34 5.95 -5.15
N LEU A 68 -1.71 4.89 -4.41
CA LEU A 68 -0.96 3.64 -4.31
C LEU A 68 -1.79 2.47 -4.83
N THR A 69 -1.23 1.71 -5.77
CA THR A 69 -1.84 0.46 -6.25
C THR A 69 -0.87 -0.70 -6.09
N LEU A 70 -1.26 -1.71 -5.31
CA LEU A 70 -0.45 -2.91 -5.08
C LEU A 70 -1.21 -4.16 -5.55
N GLY A 71 -0.57 -4.94 -6.41
CA GLY A 71 -1.15 -6.18 -6.95
C GLY A 71 -0.14 -7.32 -7.08
N ARG A 72 -0.64 -8.54 -7.28
CA ARG A 72 0.19 -9.74 -7.55
C ARG A 72 1.29 -10.00 -6.52
N LYS A 73 0.94 -10.00 -5.22
CA LYS A 73 1.89 -10.22 -4.12
C LYS A 73 2.98 -9.13 -4.03
N ALA A 74 2.70 -7.92 -4.48
CA ALA A 74 3.59 -6.79 -4.26
C ALA A 74 3.72 -6.49 -2.76
N SER A 75 4.86 -5.95 -2.36
CA SER A 75 5.07 -5.46 -1.00
C SER A 75 5.61 -4.04 -0.99
N LEU A 76 5.12 -3.24 -0.04
CA LEU A 76 5.53 -1.85 0.15
C LEU A 76 5.86 -1.61 1.62
N THR A 77 7.01 -0.96 1.88
CA THR A 77 7.34 -0.39 3.18
C THR A 77 7.64 1.08 2.98
N ALA A 78 6.93 1.96 3.70
CA ALA A 78 7.05 3.39 3.53
C ALA A 78 6.67 4.18 4.80
N ALA A 79 7.29 5.35 4.96
CA ALA A 79 6.86 6.38 5.89
C ALA A 79 6.26 7.56 5.11
N PHE A 80 5.11 8.07 5.55
CA PHE A 80 4.36 9.12 4.87
C PHE A 80 4.13 10.34 5.75
N ASP A 81 4.11 11.51 5.11
CA ASP A 81 3.47 12.73 5.59
C ASP A 81 2.61 13.29 4.46
N VAL A 82 1.35 12.84 4.37
CA VAL A 82 0.48 13.11 3.23
C VAL A 82 -0.87 13.66 3.67
N LYS A 83 -1.47 14.53 2.86
CA LYS A 83 -2.82 15.04 3.15
C LYS A 83 -3.90 14.04 2.73
N ASP A 84 -3.81 13.48 1.53
CA ASP A 84 -4.78 12.53 0.99
C ASP A 84 -4.03 11.30 0.44
N LEU A 85 -4.23 10.15 1.08
CA LEU A 85 -3.67 8.86 0.69
C LEU A 85 -4.79 7.97 0.16
N ARG A 86 -4.70 7.61 -1.12
CA ARG A 86 -5.60 6.62 -1.73
C ARG A 86 -4.83 5.35 -1.99
N MET A 87 -5.41 4.24 -1.56
CA MET A 87 -4.71 2.96 -1.64
C MET A 87 -5.63 1.84 -2.11
N GLU A 88 -5.19 1.13 -3.13
CA GLU A 88 -5.79 -0.11 -3.60
C GLU A 88 -4.79 -1.26 -3.43
N LEU A 89 -5.21 -2.31 -2.73
CA LEU A 89 -4.37 -3.46 -2.43
C LEU A 89 -5.12 -4.74 -2.77
N THR A 90 -4.54 -5.52 -3.71
CA THR A 90 -5.17 -6.74 -4.24
C THR A 90 -4.16 -7.88 -4.40
N GLY A 91 -4.66 -9.08 -4.68
CA GLY A 91 -3.84 -10.21 -5.14
C GLY A 91 -2.78 -10.70 -4.14
N GLY A 92 -3.06 -10.65 -2.84
CA GLY A 92 -2.17 -11.12 -1.80
C GLY A 92 -1.00 -10.18 -1.52
N SER A 93 -1.14 -8.90 -1.86
CA SER A 93 -0.11 -7.88 -1.61
C SER A 93 -0.07 -7.48 -0.14
N SER A 94 1.02 -6.81 0.26
CA SER A 94 1.21 -6.32 1.62
C SER A 94 1.77 -4.90 1.65
N ALA A 95 1.36 -4.13 2.66
CA ALA A 95 1.90 -2.79 2.91
C ALA A 95 2.19 -2.62 4.39
N THR A 96 3.36 -2.05 4.72
CA THR A 96 3.72 -1.60 6.07
C THR A 96 3.94 -0.10 6.01
N LEU A 97 3.08 0.63 6.73
CA LEU A 97 3.01 2.09 6.62
C LEU A 97 3.20 2.72 7.99
N THR A 98 3.96 3.82 8.01
CA THR A 98 4.21 4.64 9.19
C THR A 98 4.09 6.13 8.87
N GLY A 99 4.09 6.98 9.89
CA GLY A 99 4.05 8.44 9.71
C GLY A 99 2.66 9.03 9.89
N LYS A 100 2.22 9.92 8.98
CA LYS A 100 0.96 10.65 9.10
C LYS A 100 0.19 10.73 7.78
N ALA A 101 -1.14 10.68 7.88
CA ALA A 101 -2.04 10.97 6.76
C ALA A 101 -3.27 11.75 7.26
N GLY A 102 -3.65 12.80 6.56
CA GLY A 102 -4.90 13.51 6.86
C GLY A 102 -6.11 12.64 6.53
N TYR A 103 -6.19 12.17 5.30
CA TYR A 103 -7.27 11.31 4.81
C TYR A 103 -6.71 10.02 4.22
N LEU A 104 -7.34 8.90 4.55
CA LEU A 104 -7.05 7.59 3.95
C LEU A 104 -8.31 7.02 3.31
N THR A 105 -8.25 6.76 2.01
CA THR A 105 -9.22 5.93 1.30
C THR A 105 -8.55 4.61 0.95
N LEU A 106 -8.99 3.50 1.55
CA LEU A 106 -8.38 2.19 1.38
C LEU A 106 -9.38 1.17 0.85
N PHE A 107 -9.04 0.56 -0.27
CA PHE A 107 -9.64 -0.68 -0.74
C PHE A 107 -8.62 -1.82 -0.58
N ALA A 108 -8.98 -2.87 0.14
CA ALA A 108 -8.12 -4.05 0.32
C ALA A 108 -8.88 -5.34 -0.01
N SER A 109 -8.34 -6.12 -0.94
CA SER A 109 -8.86 -7.44 -1.30
C SER A 109 -7.75 -8.48 -1.32
N THR A 110 -7.86 -9.49 -0.45
CA THR A 110 -6.87 -10.57 -0.35
C THR A 110 -5.45 -10.06 -0.10
N GLY A 111 -5.22 -9.37 1.02
CA GLY A 111 -3.88 -8.85 1.36
C GLY A 111 -3.80 -8.31 2.77
N ARG A 112 -2.64 -7.78 3.13
CA ARG A 112 -2.38 -7.26 4.47
C ARG A 112 -1.93 -5.80 4.43
N VAL A 113 -2.54 -4.96 5.26
CA VAL A 113 -2.13 -3.57 5.49
C VAL A 113 -1.79 -3.40 6.96
N ALA A 114 -0.51 -3.26 7.27
CA ALA A 114 0.01 -2.96 8.59
C ALA A 114 0.27 -1.45 8.70
N ALA A 115 -0.73 -0.69 9.11
CA ALA A 115 -0.70 0.77 9.21
C ALA A 115 -1.01 1.27 10.63
N SER A 116 -0.79 0.45 11.66
CA SER A 116 -0.87 0.88 13.06
C SER A 116 0.22 1.88 13.47
N GLY A 117 1.24 2.07 12.64
CA GLY A 117 2.26 3.11 12.78
C GLY A 117 1.97 4.38 11.96
N LEU A 118 0.91 4.39 11.16
CA LEU A 118 0.46 5.55 10.39
C LEU A 118 -0.70 6.22 11.13
N GLU A 119 -0.48 7.41 11.65
CA GLU A 119 -1.53 8.22 12.29
C GLU A 119 -2.42 8.82 11.20
N VAL A 120 -3.69 8.41 11.19
CA VAL A 120 -4.69 8.86 10.19
C VAL A 120 -5.78 9.67 10.89
N MET A 121 -6.01 10.89 10.43
CA MET A 121 -7.10 11.71 10.98
C MET A 121 -8.46 11.15 10.59
N SER A 122 -8.69 10.89 9.30
CA SER A 122 -9.96 10.35 8.81
C SER A 122 -9.73 9.20 7.82
N ALA A 123 -10.37 8.06 8.05
CA ALA A 123 -10.22 6.87 7.20
C ALA A 123 -11.56 6.34 6.69
N GLU A 124 -11.62 6.05 5.39
CA GLU A 124 -12.65 5.23 4.76
C GLU A 124 -12.02 3.93 4.24
N VAL A 125 -12.47 2.79 4.75
CA VAL A 125 -11.85 1.49 4.50
C VAL A 125 -12.88 0.48 4.05
N ASN A 126 -12.60 -0.16 2.91
CA ASN A 126 -13.36 -1.28 2.39
C ASN A 126 -12.44 -2.50 2.29
N ALA A 127 -12.61 -3.46 3.17
CA ALA A 127 -11.83 -4.69 3.22
C ALA A 127 -12.69 -5.90 2.85
N GLN A 128 -12.19 -6.75 1.95
CA GLN A 128 -12.90 -7.94 1.49
C GLN A 128 -11.97 -9.13 1.24
N SER A 129 -12.57 -10.31 1.06
CA SER A 129 -11.86 -11.53 0.63
C SER A 129 -10.66 -11.88 1.51
N LYS A 130 -10.86 -11.93 2.83
CA LYS A 130 -9.82 -12.24 3.85
C LYS A 130 -8.71 -11.18 3.94
N ALA A 131 -8.93 -9.97 3.48
CA ALA A 131 -7.99 -8.88 3.73
C ALA A 131 -7.85 -8.63 5.25
N ASP A 132 -6.63 -8.32 5.69
CA ASP A 132 -6.28 -8.05 7.09
C ASP A 132 -5.68 -6.63 7.16
N VAL A 133 -6.38 -5.73 7.84
CA VAL A 133 -6.04 -4.30 7.87
C VAL A 133 -5.90 -3.84 9.31
N SER A 134 -4.76 -3.26 9.68
CA SER A 134 -4.55 -2.63 10.98
C SER A 134 -4.23 -1.14 10.81
N LEU A 135 -4.89 -0.27 11.60
CA LEU A 135 -4.87 1.18 11.45
C LEU A 135 -4.70 1.90 12.79
N TRP A 136 -4.26 3.16 12.72
CA TRP A 136 -4.36 4.11 13.83
C TRP A 136 -5.17 5.32 13.37
N ILE A 137 -6.34 5.55 13.99
CA ILE A 137 -7.31 6.56 13.56
C ILE A 137 -7.63 7.49 14.73
N THR A 138 -7.58 8.81 14.48
CA THR A 138 -7.71 9.82 15.56
C THR A 138 -9.05 10.56 15.58
N ASP A 139 -9.73 10.76 14.44
CA ASP A 139 -10.97 11.56 14.41
C ASP A 139 -12.16 10.80 13.80
N ARG A 140 -12.05 10.28 12.58
CA ARG A 140 -13.19 9.67 11.88
C ARG A 140 -12.84 8.34 11.24
N PHE A 141 -13.68 7.35 11.48
CA PHE A 141 -13.57 6.03 10.85
C PHE A 141 -14.88 5.59 10.19
N ILE A 142 -14.79 5.22 8.92
CA ILE A 142 -15.85 4.54 8.18
C ILE A 142 -15.29 3.21 7.68
N GLY A 143 -15.82 2.08 8.16
CA GLY A 143 -15.33 0.75 7.83
C GLY A 143 -16.41 -0.15 7.23
N LYS A 144 -16.06 -0.90 6.19
CA LYS A 144 -16.84 -1.98 5.62
C LYS A 144 -15.99 -3.23 5.51
N THR A 145 -16.53 -4.38 5.95
CA THR A 145 -15.87 -5.67 5.82
C THR A 145 -16.80 -6.71 5.23
N THR A 146 -16.27 -7.51 4.31
CA THR A 146 -17.01 -8.63 3.71
C THR A 146 -16.10 -9.85 3.55
N THR A 147 -16.70 -11.04 3.44
CA THR A 147 -16.00 -12.26 3.05
C THR A 147 -14.77 -12.56 3.92
N ASN A 148 -14.99 -12.63 5.24
CA ASN A 148 -13.96 -12.93 6.25
C ASN A 148 -12.79 -11.93 6.29
N ALA A 149 -12.98 -10.71 5.84
CA ALA A 149 -11.99 -9.67 6.01
C ALA A 149 -12.03 -9.12 7.44
N ARG A 150 -10.87 -8.60 7.89
CA ARG A 150 -10.72 -8.03 9.22
C ARG A 150 -10.16 -6.62 9.13
N ILE A 151 -10.75 -5.70 9.88
CA ILE A 151 -10.20 -4.39 10.16
C ILE A 151 -10.00 -4.28 11.66
N THR A 152 -8.76 -4.00 12.09
CA THR A 152 -8.42 -3.69 13.47
C THR A 152 -7.94 -2.25 13.52
N TYR A 153 -8.46 -1.44 14.43
CA TYR A 153 -7.99 -0.07 14.58
C TYR A 153 -7.73 0.29 16.04
N LYS A 154 -6.73 1.15 16.25
CA LYS A 154 -6.44 1.81 17.51
C LYS A 154 -6.71 3.31 17.42
N GLY A 155 -6.71 3.99 18.58
CA GLY A 155 -7.04 5.40 18.72
C GLY A 155 -8.47 5.60 19.19
N GLN A 156 -8.89 6.85 19.33
CA GLN A 156 -10.22 7.22 19.86
C GLN A 156 -10.94 8.17 18.91
N PRO A 157 -11.32 7.69 17.71
CA PRO A 157 -12.00 8.53 16.74
C PRO A 157 -13.37 9.01 17.30
N ALA A 158 -13.66 10.31 17.15
CA ALA A 158 -14.92 10.92 17.58
C ALA A 158 -16.13 10.37 16.80
N VAL A 159 -15.91 9.95 15.54
CA VAL A 159 -16.93 9.39 14.68
C VAL A 159 -16.53 8.01 14.21
N VAL A 160 -17.30 7.00 14.59
CA VAL A 160 -17.13 5.62 14.08
C VAL A 160 -18.42 5.21 13.36
N ARG A 161 -18.30 4.96 12.06
CA ARG A 161 -19.36 4.38 11.25
C ARG A 161 -18.84 3.07 10.68
N GLY A 162 -19.08 2.00 11.36
CA GLY A 162 -18.70 0.67 10.92
C GLY A 162 -19.87 -0.26 11.16
N GLY A 163 -20.09 -1.21 10.26
CA GLY A 163 -21.15 -2.15 10.55
C GLY A 163 -21.67 -2.97 9.40
N ALA A 164 -21.28 -2.76 8.19
CA ALA A 164 -21.57 -3.74 7.15
C ALA A 164 -20.65 -4.97 7.33
N LYS A 165 -20.94 -5.77 8.35
CA LYS A 165 -20.35 -7.09 8.56
C LYS A 165 -21.14 -8.08 7.72
N PHE A 166 -20.67 -8.39 6.55
CA PHE A 166 -21.33 -9.36 5.68
C PHE A 166 -20.40 -10.56 5.45
N MET A 167 -20.97 -11.77 5.50
CA MET A 167 -20.22 -13.02 5.26
C MET A 167 -18.95 -13.17 6.11
N GLY A 168 -19.04 -12.98 7.42
CA GLY A 168 -17.93 -13.21 8.35
C GLY A 168 -16.90 -12.07 8.45
N GLY A 169 -17.20 -10.89 7.95
CA GLY A 169 -16.33 -9.72 8.14
C GLY A 169 -16.29 -9.24 9.60
N GLU A 170 -15.15 -8.72 10.05
CA GLU A 170 -14.92 -8.27 11.42
C GLU A 170 -14.30 -6.87 11.45
N ILE A 171 -14.79 -6.02 12.36
CA ILE A 171 -14.19 -4.74 12.71
C ILE A 171 -14.02 -4.71 14.23
N SER A 172 -12.79 -4.52 14.69
CA SER A 172 -12.45 -4.49 16.12
C SER A 172 -11.61 -3.28 16.46
N HIS A 173 -11.87 -2.69 17.64
CA HIS A 173 -11.05 -1.68 18.27
C HIS A 173 -10.06 -2.36 19.21
N VAL A 174 -8.82 -1.88 19.22
CA VAL A 174 -7.77 -2.32 20.15
C VAL A 174 -7.19 -1.09 20.86
N GLU A 175 -6.72 -1.27 22.07
CA GLU A 175 -6.09 -0.22 22.87
C GLU A 175 -4.66 0.11 22.37
#